data_f974556c298121e3bf492b3e27a1cb5a
#
_entry.id   f974556c298121e3bf492b3e27a1cb5a
#
_cell.length_a   1.000
_cell.length_b   1.000
_cell.length_c   1.000
_cell.angle_alpha   90.00
_cell.angle_beta   90.00
_cell.angle_gamma   90.00
#
_symmetry.space_group_name_H-M   'P 1'
#
loop_
_entity.id
_entity.type
_entity.pdbx_description
1 polymer ?
#
loop_
_entity_poly.entity_id
_entity_poly.type
_entity_poly.pdbx_seq_one_letter_code
_entity_poly.pdbx_strand_id
1 'polypeptide(L)'
;MKPTAETLCLGVESTADDFGVGIATSSGEILANASSSYIPEEGGIHPREAARHHAEAADKVLNVAFTKAKVNPRDVTLIAFAQGPGLGPCLRTGATVARALASYLDIPLVGVNHSVAHIEIGKLTTGALDPVTLYVSGGNTIVSAFDSGRYRVFGETLDMALGNCLDVFAREAGLKHRQGVPLGAALERLAADGKKLIPLPYVVKGMDISLSGLLTAATSLLQKRDIGLEDLCYSLQEHAFSMVTEVTERALAHTDKKEVLLTGGVAANKRLQAMLDVIAEEHNARFNAVPLQFATDNGAMIAWTGVLAYTHGVTTPVPKSFVKLRWRLEKVDVPWIK
;
A
#
# COMPACT_ATOMS: atom_id res chain seq x y z
N MET A 1 23.48 30.67 6.18
CA MET A 1 23.32 29.36 5.51
C MET A 1 22.90 29.63 4.09
N LYS A 2 23.63 29.10 3.07
CA LYS A 2 23.14 29.13 1.68
C LYS A 2 21.81 28.37 1.65
N PRO A 3 20.78 28.83 0.92
CA PRO A 3 19.59 27.99 0.71
C PRO A 3 20.09 26.69 0.09
N THR A 4 19.88 25.58 0.78
CA THR A 4 20.10 24.25 0.21
C THR A 4 19.20 24.15 -1.01
N ALA A 5 19.78 23.90 -2.18
CA ALA A 5 19.01 23.73 -3.40
C ALA A 5 17.89 22.70 -3.13
N GLU A 6 16.70 22.98 -3.61
CA GLU A 6 15.54 22.10 -3.40
C GLU A 6 15.85 20.72 -3.98
N THR A 7 15.68 19.66 -3.17
CA THR A 7 15.85 18.29 -3.66
C THR A 7 14.64 17.91 -4.48
N LEU A 8 14.88 17.49 -5.72
CA LEU A 8 13.86 16.96 -6.61
C LEU A 8 14.09 15.46 -6.79
N CYS A 9 13.22 14.65 -6.23
CA CYS A 9 13.33 13.19 -6.23
C CYS A 9 12.39 12.56 -7.24
N LEU A 10 12.93 11.66 -8.08
CA LEU A 10 12.15 10.73 -8.90
C LEU A 10 12.09 9.38 -8.19
N GLY A 11 10.88 8.91 -7.90
CA GLY A 11 10.61 7.61 -7.27
C GLY A 11 10.08 6.59 -8.25
N VAL A 12 10.60 5.36 -8.18
CA VAL A 12 10.16 4.22 -9.00
C VAL A 12 9.53 3.17 -8.11
N GLU A 13 8.24 2.91 -8.29
CA GLU A 13 7.49 1.81 -7.69
C GLU A 13 7.38 0.65 -8.68
N SER A 14 7.61 -0.58 -8.19
CA SER A 14 7.53 -1.79 -9.04
C SER A 14 7.43 -3.07 -8.21
N THR A 15 6.71 -3.06 -7.11
CA THR A 15 6.72 -4.20 -6.16
C THR A 15 5.86 -5.38 -6.60
N ALA A 16 4.75 -5.13 -7.30
CA ALA A 16 3.79 -6.16 -7.68
C ALA A 16 3.25 -5.97 -9.11
N ASP A 17 2.01 -5.53 -9.28
CA ASP A 17 1.32 -5.36 -10.56
C ASP A 17 1.46 -3.95 -11.14
N ASP A 18 1.73 -2.96 -10.32
CA ASP A 18 1.90 -1.58 -10.73
C ASP A 18 3.37 -1.22 -11.03
N PHE A 19 3.59 -0.56 -12.17
CA PHE A 19 4.81 0.19 -12.43
C PHE A 19 4.50 1.68 -12.30
N GLY A 20 5.06 2.32 -11.29
CA GLY A 20 4.79 3.71 -10.96
C GLY A 20 6.02 4.61 -10.98
N VAL A 21 5.86 5.83 -11.46
CA VAL A 21 6.88 6.89 -11.38
C VAL A 21 6.24 8.14 -10.77
N GLY A 22 6.85 8.64 -9.71
CA GLY A 22 6.45 9.89 -9.07
C GLY A 22 7.61 10.87 -8.96
N ILE A 23 7.28 12.15 -8.87
CA ILE A 23 8.26 13.22 -8.66
C ILE A 23 7.79 14.05 -7.47
N ALA A 24 8.66 14.20 -6.47
CA ALA A 24 8.40 14.95 -5.24
C ALA A 24 9.55 15.89 -4.91
N THR A 25 9.23 17.02 -4.29
CA THR A 25 10.20 18.01 -3.81
C THR A 25 10.53 17.80 -2.34
N SER A 26 11.62 18.39 -1.88
CA SER A 26 11.99 18.40 -0.44
C SER A 26 11.02 19.17 0.44
N SER A 27 10.15 20.00 -0.13
CA SER A 27 9.07 20.69 0.59
C SER A 27 7.82 19.82 0.77
N GLY A 28 7.76 18.60 0.17
CA GLY A 28 6.61 17.70 0.23
C GLY A 28 5.59 17.91 -0.88
N GLU A 29 5.89 18.73 -1.88
CA GLU A 29 5.04 18.88 -3.05
C GLU A 29 5.17 17.67 -3.98
N ILE A 30 4.06 17.06 -4.36
CA ILE A 30 3.99 15.97 -5.33
C ILE A 30 3.72 16.56 -6.72
N LEU A 31 4.74 16.64 -7.55
CA LEU A 31 4.65 17.24 -8.88
C LEU A 31 4.07 16.29 -9.91
N ALA A 32 4.31 14.98 -9.75
CA ALA A 32 3.76 13.95 -10.62
C ALA A 32 3.54 12.64 -9.88
N ASN A 33 2.52 11.93 -10.31
CA ASN A 33 2.25 10.53 -9.99
C ASN A 33 1.66 9.87 -11.24
N ALA A 34 2.39 8.93 -11.84
CA ALA A 34 2.01 8.23 -13.04
C ALA A 34 2.26 6.74 -12.87
N SER A 35 1.35 5.90 -13.35
CA SER A 35 1.48 4.45 -13.24
C SER A 35 0.88 3.74 -14.45
N SER A 36 1.27 2.47 -14.60
CA SER A 36 0.70 1.50 -15.52
C SER A 36 0.56 0.17 -14.81
N SER A 37 -0.64 -0.42 -14.80
CA SER A 37 -0.96 -1.63 -14.07
C SER A 37 -0.99 -2.84 -15.00
N TYR A 38 -0.38 -3.93 -14.58
CA TYR A 38 -0.54 -5.25 -15.17
C TYR A 38 -1.84 -5.88 -14.66
N ILE A 39 -2.76 -6.16 -15.56
CA ILE A 39 -4.02 -6.83 -15.25
C ILE A 39 -3.98 -8.23 -15.87
N PRO A 40 -3.94 -9.30 -15.08
CA PRO A 40 -3.97 -10.66 -15.61
C PRO A 40 -5.33 -10.95 -16.27
N GLU A 41 -5.31 -11.66 -17.38
CA GLU A 41 -6.55 -12.10 -18.05
C GLU A 41 -7.30 -13.10 -17.19
N GLU A 42 -6.58 -13.99 -16.51
CA GLU A 42 -7.12 -15.00 -15.59
C GLU A 42 -6.24 -15.16 -14.36
N GLY A 43 -6.84 -15.54 -13.24
CA GLY A 43 -6.13 -15.87 -12.00
C GLY A 43 -5.58 -14.67 -11.24
N GLY A 44 -4.40 -14.86 -10.62
CA GLY A 44 -3.67 -13.85 -9.86
C GLY A 44 -2.48 -13.29 -10.65
N ILE A 45 -1.73 -12.38 -10.02
CA ILE A 45 -0.56 -11.75 -10.63
C ILE A 45 0.52 -12.81 -10.95
N HIS A 46 0.91 -12.90 -12.23
CA HIS A 46 2.02 -13.73 -12.65
C HIS A 46 3.33 -12.91 -12.64
N PRO A 47 4.30 -13.19 -11.75
CA PRO A 47 5.43 -12.29 -11.51
C PRO A 47 6.32 -11.99 -12.73
N ARG A 48 6.46 -12.93 -13.67
CA ARG A 48 7.26 -12.72 -14.89
C ARG A 48 6.53 -11.83 -15.90
N GLU A 49 5.22 -12.03 -16.04
CA GLU A 49 4.40 -11.23 -16.93
C GLU A 49 4.26 -9.78 -16.43
N ALA A 50 4.06 -9.60 -15.11
CA ALA A 50 4.08 -8.28 -14.49
C ALA A 50 5.43 -7.57 -14.71
N ALA A 51 6.55 -8.29 -14.54
CA ALA A 51 7.88 -7.72 -14.79
C ALA A 51 8.10 -7.36 -16.28
N ARG A 52 7.58 -8.16 -17.22
CA ARG A 52 7.60 -7.83 -18.66
C ARG A 52 6.80 -6.56 -18.93
N HIS A 53 5.56 -6.49 -18.42
CA HIS A 53 4.75 -5.28 -18.49
C HIS A 53 5.49 -4.05 -17.94
N HIS A 54 6.17 -4.17 -16.79
CA HIS A 54 6.95 -3.08 -16.21
C HIS A 54 8.06 -2.60 -17.15
N ALA A 55 8.80 -3.53 -17.77
CA ALA A 55 9.85 -3.19 -18.72
C ALA A 55 9.30 -2.47 -19.97
N GLU A 56 8.14 -2.91 -20.47
CA GLU A 56 7.48 -2.32 -21.64
C GLU A 56 6.82 -0.96 -21.33
N ALA A 57 6.36 -0.77 -20.08
CA ALA A 57 5.68 0.45 -19.65
C ALA A 57 6.65 1.56 -19.19
N ALA A 58 7.87 1.21 -18.79
CA ALA A 58 8.78 2.11 -18.08
C ALA A 58 9.02 3.45 -18.81
N ASP A 59 9.34 3.41 -20.10
CA ASP A 59 9.58 4.61 -20.91
C ASP A 59 8.34 5.52 -20.95
N LYS A 60 7.17 4.94 -21.19
CA LYS A 60 5.92 5.69 -21.28
C LYS A 60 5.56 6.35 -19.95
N VAL A 61 5.69 5.62 -18.83
CA VAL A 61 5.36 6.12 -17.50
C VAL A 61 6.33 7.22 -17.07
N LEU A 62 7.63 7.08 -17.37
CA LEU A 62 8.63 8.12 -17.15
C LEU A 62 8.27 9.39 -17.92
N ASN A 63 7.99 9.29 -19.21
CA ASN A 63 7.63 10.43 -20.05
C ASN A 63 6.36 11.14 -19.56
N VAL A 64 5.34 10.38 -19.14
CA VAL A 64 4.13 10.93 -18.52
C VAL A 64 4.44 11.68 -17.22
N ALA A 65 5.28 11.10 -16.36
CA ALA A 65 5.66 11.74 -15.09
C ALA A 65 6.40 13.06 -15.32
N PHE A 66 7.40 13.10 -16.19
CA PHE A 66 8.12 14.34 -16.53
C PHE A 66 7.23 15.41 -17.16
N THR A 67 6.34 14.99 -18.07
CA THR A 67 5.38 15.91 -18.71
C THR A 67 4.41 16.53 -17.70
N LYS A 68 3.87 15.72 -16.79
CA LYS A 68 2.97 16.20 -15.73
C LYS A 68 3.68 17.14 -14.75
N ALA A 69 4.89 16.78 -14.33
CA ALA A 69 5.70 17.61 -13.44
C ALA A 69 6.21 18.89 -14.10
N LYS A 70 6.26 18.96 -15.42
CA LYS A 70 6.91 20.04 -16.20
C LYS A 70 8.38 20.26 -15.81
N VAL A 71 9.07 19.15 -15.57
CA VAL A 71 10.46 19.10 -15.10
C VAL A 71 11.34 18.49 -16.18
N ASN A 72 12.53 19.04 -16.38
CA ASN A 72 13.53 18.40 -17.25
C ASN A 72 14.17 17.22 -16.49
N PRO A 73 14.42 16.08 -17.12
CA PRO A 73 15.12 14.94 -16.46
C PRO A 73 16.46 15.33 -15.81
N ARG A 74 17.16 16.33 -16.32
CA ARG A 74 18.42 16.82 -15.76
C ARG A 74 18.26 17.67 -14.49
N ASP A 75 17.04 18.10 -14.17
CA ASP A 75 16.77 18.86 -12.94
C ASP A 75 16.56 17.92 -11.74
N VAL A 76 16.37 16.62 -11.98
CA VAL A 76 16.26 15.60 -10.93
C VAL A 76 17.62 15.48 -10.22
N THR A 77 17.57 15.56 -8.89
CA THR A 77 18.77 15.55 -8.02
C THR A 77 18.87 14.28 -7.15
N LEU A 78 17.84 13.43 -7.17
CA LEU A 78 17.77 12.21 -6.39
C LEU A 78 16.91 11.17 -7.11
N ILE A 79 17.36 9.91 -7.12
CA ILE A 79 16.53 8.76 -7.53
C ILE A 79 16.21 7.92 -6.31
N ALA A 80 14.93 7.57 -6.14
CA ALA A 80 14.48 6.58 -5.18
C ALA A 80 13.81 5.40 -5.87
N PHE A 81 13.87 4.20 -5.30
CA PHE A 81 13.19 3.03 -5.86
C PHE A 81 12.68 2.10 -4.76
N ALA A 82 11.60 1.40 -5.02
CA ALA A 82 11.10 0.35 -4.15
C ALA A 82 12.13 -0.80 -4.11
N GLN A 83 12.92 -0.86 -3.04
CA GLN A 83 13.92 -1.90 -2.86
C GLN A 83 13.29 -3.21 -2.38
N GLY A 84 12.08 -3.15 -1.82
CA GLY A 84 11.27 -4.25 -1.28
C GLY A 84 10.38 -3.82 -0.11
N PRO A 85 9.56 -4.73 0.42
CA PRO A 85 9.32 -6.10 -0.08
C PRO A 85 8.54 -6.11 -1.40
N GLY A 86 8.49 -7.29 -2.07
CA GLY A 86 7.72 -7.44 -3.30
C GLY A 86 8.15 -8.63 -4.16
N LEU A 87 7.54 -8.75 -5.34
CA LEU A 87 7.81 -9.80 -6.30
C LEU A 87 9.20 -9.59 -6.93
N GLY A 88 10.08 -10.59 -6.82
CA GLY A 88 11.48 -10.49 -7.22
C GLY A 88 11.72 -10.04 -8.68
N PRO A 89 11.00 -10.58 -9.69
CA PRO A 89 11.13 -10.10 -11.06
C PRO A 89 10.74 -8.61 -11.21
N CYS A 90 9.62 -8.19 -10.63
CA CYS A 90 9.11 -6.82 -10.67
C CYS A 90 10.10 -5.84 -10.01
N LEU A 91 10.52 -6.12 -8.78
CA LEU A 91 11.52 -5.33 -8.06
C LEU A 91 12.83 -5.15 -8.85
N ARG A 92 13.31 -6.21 -9.51
CA ARG A 92 14.53 -6.13 -10.33
C ARG A 92 14.37 -5.21 -11.52
N THR A 93 13.19 -5.19 -12.15
CA THR A 93 12.91 -4.29 -13.27
C THR A 93 12.97 -2.83 -12.82
N GLY A 94 12.27 -2.45 -11.77
CA GLY A 94 12.32 -1.07 -11.25
C GLY A 94 13.71 -0.67 -10.73
N ALA A 95 14.39 -1.58 -10.02
CA ALA A 95 15.75 -1.33 -9.58
C ALA A 95 16.73 -1.12 -10.75
N THR A 96 16.53 -1.79 -11.90
CA THR A 96 17.34 -1.59 -13.10
C THR A 96 17.10 -0.21 -13.69
N VAL A 97 15.84 0.21 -13.82
CA VAL A 97 15.47 1.56 -14.28
C VAL A 97 16.09 2.63 -13.38
N ALA A 98 15.92 2.49 -12.07
CA ALA A 98 16.44 3.46 -11.10
C ALA A 98 17.98 3.58 -11.12
N ARG A 99 18.68 2.44 -11.20
CA ARG A 99 20.14 2.41 -11.31
C ARG A 99 20.64 3.06 -12.60
N ALA A 100 19.99 2.77 -13.72
CA ALA A 100 20.34 3.36 -15.01
C ALA A 100 20.22 4.88 -14.97
N LEU A 101 19.10 5.39 -14.43
CA LEU A 101 18.88 6.83 -14.27
C LEU A 101 19.90 7.47 -13.32
N ALA A 102 20.11 6.90 -12.13
CA ALA A 102 21.07 7.42 -11.16
C ALA A 102 22.48 7.46 -11.71
N SER A 103 22.92 6.40 -12.42
CA SER A 103 24.24 6.34 -13.03
C SER A 103 24.40 7.27 -14.22
N TYR A 104 23.35 7.42 -15.06
CA TYR A 104 23.39 8.31 -16.21
C TYR A 104 23.44 9.79 -15.82
N LEU A 105 22.68 10.15 -14.76
CA LEU A 105 22.61 11.53 -14.27
C LEU A 105 23.72 11.86 -13.25
N ASP A 106 24.49 10.86 -12.81
CA ASP A 106 25.52 10.96 -11.76
C ASP A 106 24.97 11.57 -10.45
N ILE A 107 23.81 11.06 -9.98
CA ILE A 107 23.12 11.53 -8.78
C ILE A 107 22.89 10.40 -7.78
N PRO A 108 22.63 10.74 -6.49
CA PRO A 108 22.39 9.76 -5.44
C PRO A 108 21.19 8.83 -5.72
N LEU A 109 21.29 7.60 -5.20
CA LEU A 109 20.25 6.59 -5.21
C LEU A 109 19.83 6.24 -3.78
N VAL A 110 18.52 6.06 -3.55
CA VAL A 110 17.95 5.61 -2.27
C VAL A 110 17.03 4.42 -2.50
N GLY A 111 17.30 3.33 -1.76
CA GLY A 111 16.39 2.18 -1.70
C GLY A 111 15.36 2.37 -0.60
N VAL A 112 14.10 2.34 -0.96
CA VAL A 112 12.95 2.60 -0.10
C VAL A 112 12.23 1.29 0.26
N ASN A 113 11.80 1.17 1.51
CA ASN A 113 10.87 0.12 1.91
C ASN A 113 9.45 0.51 1.52
N HIS A 114 8.79 -0.32 0.73
CA HIS A 114 7.46 -0.09 0.19
C HIS A 114 6.39 0.14 1.27
N SER A 115 6.41 -0.64 2.36
CA SER A 115 5.42 -0.49 3.44
C SER A 115 5.63 0.81 4.23
N VAL A 116 6.88 1.22 4.44
CA VAL A 116 7.20 2.55 5.02
C VAL A 116 6.68 3.66 4.09
N ALA A 117 6.84 3.49 2.77
CA ALA A 117 6.39 4.50 1.82
C ALA A 117 4.87 4.74 1.86
N HIS A 118 4.07 3.68 2.02
CA HIS A 118 2.62 3.82 2.22
C HIS A 118 2.26 4.61 3.48
N ILE A 119 3.02 4.45 4.57
CA ILE A 119 2.79 5.20 5.81
C ILE A 119 3.19 6.66 5.61
N GLU A 120 4.38 6.92 5.07
CA GLU A 120 4.90 8.29 4.94
C GLU A 120 4.13 9.14 3.94
N ILE A 121 3.67 8.56 2.82
CA ILE A 121 2.79 9.30 1.89
C ILE A 121 1.41 9.56 2.53
N GLY A 122 0.93 8.61 3.33
CA GLY A 122 -0.30 8.79 4.09
C GLY A 122 -0.19 9.94 5.09
N LYS A 123 0.90 10.01 5.85
CA LYS A 123 1.18 11.13 6.76
C LYS A 123 1.25 12.47 6.01
N LEU A 124 1.96 12.51 4.90
CA LEU A 124 2.07 13.72 4.07
C LEU A 124 0.70 14.22 3.59
N THR A 125 -0.12 13.32 3.08
CA THR A 125 -1.36 13.69 2.37
C THR A 125 -2.55 13.91 3.29
N THR A 126 -2.50 13.43 4.53
CA THR A 126 -3.56 13.60 5.53
C THR A 126 -3.19 14.56 6.66
N GLY A 127 -1.90 14.88 6.80
CA GLY A 127 -1.39 15.66 7.93
C GLY A 127 -1.33 14.88 9.24
N ALA A 128 -1.46 13.54 9.22
CA ALA A 128 -1.25 12.70 10.39
C ALA A 128 0.24 12.75 10.81
N LEU A 129 0.49 12.85 12.11
CA LEU A 129 1.84 13.00 12.65
C LEU A 129 2.38 11.69 13.22
N ASP A 130 1.61 11.04 14.09
CA ASP A 130 2.02 9.84 14.81
C ASP A 130 0.86 8.81 14.94
N PRO A 131 0.36 8.26 13.83
CA PRO A 131 -0.80 7.40 13.83
C PRO A 131 -0.49 5.94 14.21
N VAL A 132 -1.51 5.24 14.73
CA VAL A 132 -1.65 3.81 14.48
C VAL A 132 -2.08 3.66 13.03
N THR A 133 -1.33 2.89 12.25
CA THR A 133 -1.60 2.70 10.83
C THR A 133 -2.14 1.31 10.56
N LEU A 134 -3.30 1.23 9.92
CA LEU A 134 -3.80 0.03 9.28
C LEU A 134 -3.44 0.08 7.78
N TYR A 135 -2.49 -0.76 7.38
CA TYR A 135 -2.10 -0.94 5.99
C TYR A 135 -2.74 -2.20 5.41
N VAL A 136 -3.66 -2.04 4.47
CA VAL A 136 -4.44 -3.13 3.86
C VAL A 136 -4.42 -3.07 2.34
N SER A 137 -3.88 -4.12 1.73
CA SER A 137 -3.75 -4.27 0.28
C SER A 137 -4.00 -5.71 -0.16
N GLY A 138 -3.80 -6.00 -1.44
CA GLY A 138 -3.81 -7.39 -1.95
C GLY A 138 -2.71 -8.26 -1.35
N GLY A 139 -1.59 -7.68 -0.94
CA GLY A 139 -0.42 -8.39 -0.39
C GLY A 139 -0.21 -8.21 1.11
N ASN A 140 -0.79 -7.20 1.73
CA ASN A 140 -0.51 -6.84 3.12
C ASN A 140 -1.79 -6.61 3.94
N THR A 141 -1.73 -7.00 5.21
CA THR A 141 -2.68 -6.63 6.26
C THR A 141 -1.87 -6.47 7.53
N ILE A 142 -1.54 -5.24 7.89
CA ILE A 142 -0.59 -4.91 8.95
C ILE A 142 -1.16 -3.75 9.76
N VAL A 143 -1.19 -3.92 11.08
CA VAL A 143 -1.40 -2.83 12.05
C VAL A 143 -0.06 -2.46 12.65
N SER A 144 0.35 -1.22 12.51
CA SER A 144 1.66 -0.73 12.96
C SER A 144 1.60 0.65 13.58
N ALA A 145 2.60 0.98 14.38
CA ALA A 145 2.80 2.31 14.91
C ALA A 145 4.29 2.60 15.05
N PHE A 146 4.69 3.87 15.01
CA PHE A 146 6.05 4.27 15.23
C PHE A 146 6.41 4.15 16.72
N ASP A 147 7.54 3.52 16.98
CA ASP A 147 8.13 3.43 18.32
C ASP A 147 9.66 3.26 18.24
N SER A 148 10.39 4.06 18.98
CA SER A 148 11.84 3.94 19.18
C SER A 148 12.63 3.81 17.86
N GLY A 149 12.40 4.74 16.92
CA GLY A 149 13.14 4.84 15.65
C GLY A 149 12.69 3.92 14.54
N ARG A 150 11.60 3.15 14.73
CA ARG A 150 11.07 2.19 13.75
C ARG A 150 9.56 2.09 13.83
N TYR A 151 8.94 1.65 12.74
CA TYR A 151 7.56 1.18 12.80
C TYR A 151 7.52 -0.23 13.38
N ARG A 152 6.77 -0.41 14.46
CA ARG A 152 6.52 -1.70 15.10
C ARG A 152 5.23 -2.29 14.57
N VAL A 153 5.25 -3.58 14.25
CA VAL A 153 4.05 -4.34 13.88
C VAL A 153 3.38 -4.81 15.17
N PHE A 154 2.16 -4.36 15.39
CA PHE A 154 1.31 -4.79 16.51
C PHE A 154 0.48 -6.01 16.14
N GLY A 155 0.01 -6.08 14.90
CA GLY A 155 -0.73 -7.21 14.38
C GLY A 155 -0.62 -7.35 12.87
N GLU A 156 -0.68 -8.56 12.38
CA GLU A 156 -0.63 -8.86 10.95
C GLU A 156 -1.50 -10.09 10.62
N THR A 157 -1.72 -10.31 9.33
CA THR A 157 -2.38 -11.55 8.90
C THR A 157 -1.45 -12.74 9.04
N LEU A 158 -1.99 -13.87 9.54
CA LEU A 158 -1.24 -15.13 9.68
C LEU A 158 -1.17 -15.93 8.37
N ASP A 159 -2.06 -15.67 7.43
CA ASP A 159 -2.25 -16.54 6.26
C ASP A 159 -2.43 -15.77 4.95
N MET A 160 -3.43 -14.93 4.83
CA MET A 160 -3.70 -14.19 3.59
C MET A 160 -4.08 -12.74 3.87
N ALA A 161 -3.69 -11.85 2.96
CA ALA A 161 -4.04 -10.45 3.06
C ALA A 161 -5.53 -10.20 2.83
N LEU A 162 -6.07 -9.17 3.47
CA LEU A 162 -7.49 -8.79 3.41
C LEU A 162 -7.95 -8.54 1.97
N GLY A 163 -7.20 -7.75 1.20
CA GLY A 163 -7.55 -7.49 -0.20
C GLY A 163 -7.61 -8.77 -1.02
N ASN A 164 -6.63 -9.68 -0.85
CA ASN A 164 -6.65 -10.96 -1.54
C ASN A 164 -7.83 -11.85 -1.11
N CYS A 165 -8.22 -11.83 0.17
CA CYS A 165 -9.40 -12.54 0.65
C CYS A 165 -10.67 -12.09 -0.08
N LEU A 166 -10.89 -10.78 -0.18
CA LEU A 166 -12.02 -10.19 -0.88
C LEU A 166 -11.98 -10.48 -2.38
N ASP A 167 -10.82 -10.37 -3.01
CA ASP A 167 -10.65 -10.59 -4.46
C ASP A 167 -10.84 -12.07 -4.85
N VAL A 168 -10.37 -13.01 -4.03
CA VAL A 168 -10.57 -14.44 -4.27
C VAL A 168 -12.07 -14.76 -4.19
N PHE A 169 -12.75 -14.32 -3.12
CA PHE A 169 -14.19 -14.54 -3.01
C PHE A 169 -14.97 -13.90 -4.16
N ALA A 170 -14.61 -12.68 -4.56
CA ALA A 170 -15.26 -11.98 -5.67
C ALA A 170 -15.13 -12.76 -6.99
N ARG A 171 -13.95 -13.34 -7.26
CA ARG A 171 -13.74 -14.21 -8.44
C ARG A 171 -14.57 -15.49 -8.38
N GLU A 172 -14.57 -16.18 -7.24
CA GLU A 172 -15.38 -17.40 -7.02
C GLU A 172 -16.89 -17.10 -7.17
N ALA A 173 -17.33 -15.91 -6.78
CA ALA A 173 -18.69 -15.42 -6.97
C ALA A 173 -19.01 -14.99 -8.41
N GLY A 174 -18.05 -15.12 -9.34
CA GLY A 174 -18.22 -14.76 -10.75
C GLY A 174 -18.26 -13.25 -11.03
N LEU A 175 -17.81 -12.42 -10.08
CA LEU A 175 -17.66 -10.98 -10.28
C LEU A 175 -16.54 -10.73 -11.28
N LYS A 176 -16.81 -9.89 -12.28
CA LYS A 176 -15.84 -9.59 -13.34
C LYS A 176 -15.16 -8.25 -13.10
N HIS A 177 -13.88 -8.21 -13.41
CA HIS A 177 -13.19 -6.93 -13.58
C HIS A 177 -13.92 -6.08 -14.61
N ARG A 178 -14.34 -4.89 -14.21
CA ARG A 178 -14.72 -3.83 -15.17
C ARG A 178 -13.51 -2.91 -15.31
N GLN A 179 -13.26 -2.41 -16.53
CA GLN A 179 -12.16 -1.48 -16.78
C GLN A 179 -12.13 -0.37 -15.70
N GLY A 180 -11.01 -0.27 -14.97
CA GLY A 180 -10.80 0.73 -13.92
C GLY A 180 -11.51 0.48 -12.59
N VAL A 181 -12.19 -0.68 -12.38
CA VAL A 181 -12.87 -1.02 -11.12
C VAL A 181 -12.28 -2.29 -10.51
N PRO A 182 -11.58 -2.21 -9.37
CA PRO A 182 -11.10 -3.38 -8.63
C PRO A 182 -12.24 -4.33 -8.23
N LEU A 183 -11.95 -5.63 -8.11
CA LEU A 183 -12.92 -6.64 -7.68
C LEU A 183 -13.49 -6.35 -6.29
N GLY A 184 -12.66 -5.87 -5.35
CA GLY A 184 -13.09 -5.46 -4.03
C GLY A 184 -14.17 -4.37 -4.04
N ALA A 185 -14.12 -3.42 -5.00
CA ALA A 185 -15.16 -2.39 -5.14
C ALA A 185 -16.47 -2.95 -5.74
N ALA A 186 -16.40 -4.03 -6.52
CA ALA A 186 -17.59 -4.72 -7.00
C ALA A 186 -18.27 -5.49 -5.84
N LEU A 187 -17.47 -6.13 -4.99
CA LEU A 187 -17.93 -6.79 -3.77
C LEU A 187 -18.59 -5.79 -2.81
N GLU A 188 -17.95 -4.65 -2.56
CA GLU A 188 -18.47 -3.58 -1.69
C GLU A 188 -19.86 -3.11 -2.13
N ARG A 189 -20.06 -2.93 -3.44
CA ARG A 189 -21.38 -2.54 -3.99
C ARG A 189 -22.47 -3.58 -3.72
N LEU A 190 -22.18 -4.87 -3.89
CA LEU A 190 -23.12 -5.94 -3.57
C LEU A 190 -23.37 -6.04 -2.07
N ALA A 191 -22.32 -5.89 -1.26
CA ALA A 191 -22.43 -5.90 0.19
C ALA A 191 -23.35 -4.78 0.73
N ALA A 192 -23.41 -3.63 0.05
CA ALA A 192 -24.29 -2.54 0.42
C ALA A 192 -25.80 -2.88 0.31
N ASP A 193 -26.16 -3.84 -0.54
CA ASP A 193 -27.52 -4.34 -0.71
C ASP A 193 -27.87 -5.51 0.25
N GLY A 194 -26.85 -6.07 0.93
CA GLY A 194 -27.02 -7.15 1.90
C GLY A 194 -27.79 -6.70 3.14
N LYS A 195 -28.67 -7.57 3.65
CA LYS A 195 -29.56 -7.27 4.78
C LYS A 195 -29.39 -8.24 5.95
N LYS A 196 -28.85 -9.42 5.67
CA LYS A 196 -28.77 -10.50 6.66
C LYS A 196 -27.30 -10.85 6.91
N LEU A 197 -26.86 -10.71 8.15
CA LEU A 197 -25.53 -11.16 8.58
C LEU A 197 -25.55 -12.68 8.74
N ILE A 198 -24.79 -13.37 7.91
CA ILE A 198 -24.60 -14.81 7.95
C ILE A 198 -23.45 -15.13 8.89
N PRO A 199 -23.58 -16.02 9.87
CA PRO A 199 -22.49 -16.41 10.74
C PRO A 199 -21.33 -17.04 9.93
N LEU A 200 -20.15 -16.45 10.05
CA LEU A 200 -18.91 -16.91 9.45
C LEU A 200 -17.83 -17.03 10.55
N PRO A 201 -16.75 -17.81 10.34
CA PRO A 201 -15.64 -17.87 11.28
C PRO A 201 -15.02 -16.49 11.54
N TYR A 202 -14.77 -16.21 12.83
CA TYR A 202 -14.11 -15.00 13.30
C TYR A 202 -12.87 -15.40 14.08
N VAL A 203 -11.67 -15.10 13.54
CA VAL A 203 -10.41 -15.61 14.12
C VAL A 203 -9.41 -14.47 14.30
N VAL A 204 -9.38 -13.95 15.51
CA VAL A 204 -8.32 -13.05 16.02
C VAL A 204 -7.55 -13.79 17.11
N LYS A 205 -6.24 -13.94 16.95
CA LYS A 205 -5.34 -14.60 17.90
C LYS A 205 -4.34 -13.60 18.49
N GLY A 206 -4.65 -13.09 19.66
CA GLY A 206 -3.90 -11.96 20.21
C GLY A 206 -4.12 -10.72 19.36
N MET A 207 -3.08 -10.30 18.65
CA MET A 207 -3.14 -9.16 17.72
C MET A 207 -3.13 -9.60 16.24
N ASP A 208 -3.06 -10.90 15.96
CA ASP A 208 -2.99 -11.41 14.61
C ASP A 208 -4.33 -11.96 14.12
N ILE A 209 -4.55 -11.92 12.80
CA ILE A 209 -5.80 -12.29 12.14
C ILE A 209 -5.59 -13.47 11.18
N SER A 210 -6.59 -14.34 11.06
CA SER A 210 -6.61 -15.41 10.07
C SER A 210 -7.87 -15.28 9.21
N LEU A 211 -7.69 -15.14 7.91
CA LEU A 211 -8.78 -14.92 6.94
C LEU A 211 -9.08 -16.15 6.07
N SER A 212 -8.19 -17.14 6.00
CA SER A 212 -8.38 -18.32 5.14
C SER A 212 -9.61 -19.16 5.54
N GLY A 213 -9.86 -19.32 6.84
CA GLY A 213 -11.05 -20.01 7.35
C GLY A 213 -12.34 -19.26 7.02
N LEU A 214 -12.34 -17.92 7.13
CA LEU A 214 -13.43 -17.05 6.74
C LEU A 214 -13.75 -17.20 5.25
N LEU A 215 -12.74 -17.08 4.38
CA LEU A 215 -12.88 -17.26 2.94
C LEU A 215 -13.45 -18.62 2.58
N THR A 216 -12.88 -19.70 3.13
CA THR A 216 -13.31 -21.08 2.86
C THR A 216 -14.78 -21.29 3.25
N ALA A 217 -15.22 -20.78 4.39
CA ALA A 217 -16.59 -20.88 4.82
C ALA A 217 -17.55 -20.10 3.90
N ALA A 218 -17.19 -18.87 3.54
CA ALA A 218 -18.00 -18.06 2.62
C ALA A 218 -18.12 -18.70 1.22
N THR A 219 -17.00 -19.20 0.67
CA THR A 219 -17.00 -19.93 -0.62
C THR A 219 -17.85 -21.20 -0.57
N SER A 220 -17.78 -21.95 0.54
CA SER A 220 -18.61 -23.16 0.71
C SER A 220 -20.11 -22.84 0.75
N LEU A 221 -20.51 -21.72 1.35
CA LEU A 221 -21.90 -21.25 1.35
C LEU A 221 -22.33 -20.76 -0.04
N LEU A 222 -21.44 -20.08 -0.76
CA LEU A 222 -21.69 -19.65 -2.14
C LEU A 222 -22.03 -20.84 -3.06
N GLN A 223 -21.34 -21.97 -2.90
CA GLN A 223 -21.59 -23.18 -3.70
C GLN A 223 -22.92 -23.83 -3.42
N LYS A 224 -23.46 -23.70 -2.19
CA LYS A 224 -24.77 -24.26 -1.81
C LYS A 224 -25.98 -23.53 -2.40
N ARG A 225 -25.79 -22.27 -2.83
CA ARG A 225 -26.80 -21.40 -3.45
C ARG A 225 -28.08 -21.17 -2.63
N ASP A 226 -28.03 -21.40 -1.32
CA ASP A 226 -29.16 -21.22 -0.42
C ASP A 226 -29.24 -19.81 0.17
N ILE A 227 -28.21 -18.99 -0.09
CA ILE A 227 -28.03 -17.65 0.48
C ILE A 227 -27.81 -16.67 -0.66
N GLY A 228 -28.43 -15.49 -0.58
CA GLY A 228 -28.23 -14.41 -1.54
C GLY A 228 -26.77 -13.94 -1.58
N LEU A 229 -26.28 -13.62 -2.78
CA LEU A 229 -24.91 -13.19 -2.97
C LEU A 229 -24.61 -11.89 -2.22
N GLU A 230 -25.59 -10.99 -2.17
CA GLU A 230 -25.51 -9.71 -1.45
C GLU A 230 -25.29 -9.93 0.05
N ASP A 231 -26.03 -10.86 0.66
CA ASP A 231 -25.86 -11.21 2.08
C ASP A 231 -24.53 -11.89 2.37
N LEU A 232 -24.01 -12.71 1.45
CA LEU A 232 -22.68 -13.30 1.58
C LEU A 232 -21.56 -12.27 1.45
N CYS A 233 -21.65 -11.36 0.46
CA CYS A 233 -20.70 -10.25 0.30
C CYS A 233 -20.70 -9.36 1.54
N TYR A 234 -21.88 -8.99 2.04
CA TYR A 234 -22.05 -8.22 3.27
C TYR A 234 -21.41 -8.95 4.46
N SER A 235 -21.73 -10.22 4.67
CA SER A 235 -21.25 -10.98 5.80
C SER A 235 -19.74 -11.19 5.77
N LEU A 236 -19.15 -11.50 4.60
CA LEU A 236 -17.71 -11.62 4.44
C LEU A 236 -17.01 -10.30 4.80
N GLN A 237 -17.52 -9.20 4.26
CA GLN A 237 -16.98 -7.86 4.49
C GLN A 237 -17.06 -7.49 5.98
N GLU A 238 -18.23 -7.63 6.62
CA GLU A 238 -18.42 -7.29 8.03
C GLU A 238 -17.49 -8.09 8.95
N HIS A 239 -17.39 -9.41 8.77
CA HIS A 239 -16.49 -10.22 9.58
C HIS A 239 -15.02 -9.86 9.39
N ALA A 240 -14.57 -9.73 8.13
CA ALA A 240 -13.19 -9.39 7.83
C ALA A 240 -12.79 -8.00 8.36
N PHE A 241 -13.66 -7.01 8.17
CA PHE A 241 -13.43 -5.65 8.64
C PHE A 241 -13.50 -5.52 10.15
N SER A 242 -14.43 -6.24 10.81
CA SER A 242 -14.48 -6.27 12.28
C SER A 242 -13.18 -6.81 12.88
N MET A 243 -12.57 -7.85 12.29
CA MET A 243 -11.29 -8.39 12.77
C MET A 243 -10.15 -7.36 12.66
N VAL A 244 -9.99 -6.67 11.52
CA VAL A 244 -8.93 -5.67 11.37
C VAL A 244 -9.19 -4.42 12.21
N THR A 245 -10.45 -4.02 12.37
CA THR A 245 -10.84 -2.90 13.23
C THR A 245 -10.54 -3.20 14.69
N GLU A 246 -10.92 -4.39 15.20
CA GLU A 246 -10.62 -4.84 16.56
C GLU A 246 -9.12 -4.80 16.87
N VAL A 247 -8.27 -5.31 15.96
CA VAL A 247 -6.81 -5.29 16.15
C VAL A 247 -6.27 -3.85 16.10
N THR A 248 -6.82 -3.01 15.24
CA THR A 248 -6.44 -1.59 15.17
C THR A 248 -6.83 -0.85 16.46
N GLU A 249 -8.01 -1.10 16.97
CA GLU A 249 -8.49 -0.53 18.24
C GLU A 249 -7.62 -0.96 19.42
N ARG A 250 -7.28 -2.24 19.52
CA ARG A 250 -6.36 -2.75 20.56
C ARG A 250 -4.98 -2.08 20.48
N ALA A 251 -4.46 -1.87 19.26
CA ALA A 251 -3.20 -1.15 19.08
C ALA A 251 -3.31 0.32 19.49
N LEU A 252 -4.43 0.97 19.16
CA LEU A 252 -4.70 2.35 19.55
C LEU A 252 -4.76 2.50 21.08
N ALA A 253 -5.50 1.63 21.75
CA ALA A 253 -5.61 1.59 23.21
C ALA A 253 -4.26 1.29 23.89
N HIS A 254 -3.45 0.38 23.32
CA HIS A 254 -2.16 0.00 23.88
C HIS A 254 -1.11 1.11 23.75
N THR A 255 -1.11 1.84 22.63
CA THR A 255 -0.10 2.86 22.33
C THR A 255 -0.47 4.26 22.83
N ASP A 256 -1.72 4.46 23.25
CA ASP A 256 -2.31 5.77 23.62
C ASP A 256 -2.15 6.85 22.54
N LYS A 257 -1.95 6.44 21.27
CA LYS A 257 -1.87 7.37 20.13
C LYS A 257 -3.24 7.99 19.86
N LYS A 258 -3.23 9.17 19.24
CA LYS A 258 -4.45 9.98 19.02
C LYS A 258 -4.79 10.12 17.53
N GLU A 259 -4.24 9.24 16.71
CA GLU A 259 -4.50 9.23 15.28
C GLU A 259 -4.57 7.79 14.76
N VAL A 260 -5.51 7.53 13.86
CA VAL A 260 -5.61 6.31 13.06
C VAL A 260 -5.42 6.69 11.60
N LEU A 261 -4.53 5.98 10.91
CA LEU A 261 -4.27 6.15 9.47
C LEU A 261 -4.63 4.86 8.73
N LEU A 262 -5.50 4.97 7.74
CA LEU A 262 -5.85 3.86 6.85
C LEU A 262 -5.19 4.06 5.49
N THR A 263 -4.38 3.08 5.04
CA THR A 263 -3.67 3.12 3.75
C THR A 263 -3.70 1.76 3.04
N GLY A 264 -3.31 1.73 1.77
CA GLY A 264 -3.38 0.56 0.89
C GLY A 264 -4.65 0.56 0.03
N GLY A 265 -4.72 -0.30 -0.98
CA GLY A 265 -5.82 -0.30 -1.95
C GLY A 265 -7.20 -0.55 -1.34
N VAL A 266 -7.28 -1.33 -0.23
CA VAL A 266 -8.55 -1.57 0.47
C VAL A 266 -9.01 -0.34 1.27
N ALA A 267 -8.15 0.65 1.47
CA ALA A 267 -8.49 1.89 2.18
C ALA A 267 -9.60 2.71 1.50
N ALA A 268 -9.86 2.47 0.23
CA ALA A 268 -10.96 3.09 -0.49
C ALA A 268 -12.35 2.65 0.00
N ASN A 269 -12.46 1.47 0.64
CA ASN A 269 -13.72 0.90 1.08
C ASN A 269 -14.38 1.75 2.17
N LYS A 270 -15.60 2.22 1.89
CA LYS A 270 -16.33 3.16 2.78
C LYS A 270 -16.79 2.51 4.07
N ARG A 271 -17.12 1.22 4.04
CA ARG A 271 -17.52 0.51 5.26
C ARG A 271 -16.37 0.38 6.24
N LEU A 272 -15.17 0.04 5.74
CA LEU A 272 -13.97 -0.02 6.57
C LEU A 272 -13.61 1.35 7.15
N GLN A 273 -13.71 2.42 6.33
CA GLN A 273 -13.52 3.78 6.81
C GLN A 273 -14.48 4.12 7.95
N ALA A 274 -15.79 3.82 7.78
CA ALA A 274 -16.79 4.09 8.81
C ALA A 274 -16.54 3.32 10.12
N MET A 275 -16.08 2.07 10.05
CA MET A 275 -15.75 1.29 11.24
C MET A 275 -14.55 1.87 12.00
N LEU A 276 -13.52 2.29 11.28
CA LEU A 276 -12.32 2.89 11.88
C LEU A 276 -12.59 4.30 12.44
N ASP A 277 -13.49 5.04 11.84
CA ASP A 277 -13.92 6.35 12.33
C ASP A 277 -14.61 6.22 13.69
N VAL A 278 -15.51 5.25 13.83
CA VAL A 278 -16.18 4.96 15.12
C VAL A 278 -15.19 4.66 16.24
N ILE A 279 -14.24 3.75 16.03
CA ILE A 279 -13.26 3.43 17.09
C ILE A 279 -12.32 4.62 17.35
N ALA A 280 -12.01 5.42 16.36
CA ALA A 280 -11.22 6.63 16.58
C ALA A 280 -11.96 7.64 17.47
N GLU A 281 -13.25 7.87 17.21
CA GLU A 281 -14.09 8.73 18.04
C GLU A 281 -14.19 8.21 19.50
N GLU A 282 -14.41 6.91 19.70
CA GLU A 282 -14.48 6.28 21.02
C GLU A 282 -13.21 6.44 21.84
N HIS A 283 -12.03 6.49 21.17
CA HIS A 283 -10.73 6.70 21.81
C HIS A 283 -10.27 8.17 21.82
N ASN A 284 -11.12 9.13 21.45
CA ASN A 284 -10.76 10.55 21.27
C ASN A 284 -9.54 10.72 20.36
N ALA A 285 -9.47 9.93 19.30
CA ALA A 285 -8.45 9.97 18.26
C ALA A 285 -9.06 10.49 16.95
N ARG A 286 -8.19 10.93 16.03
CA ARG A 286 -8.58 11.39 14.69
C ARG A 286 -8.39 10.25 13.68
N PHE A 287 -9.42 9.97 12.89
CA PHE A 287 -9.33 9.06 11.75
C PHE A 287 -8.86 9.79 10.49
N ASN A 288 -7.97 9.15 9.74
CA ASN A 288 -7.42 9.65 8.49
C ASN A 288 -7.39 8.53 7.45
N ALA A 289 -8.06 8.72 6.32
CA ALA A 289 -7.95 7.82 5.17
C ALA A 289 -7.11 8.46 4.08
N VAL A 290 -6.11 7.75 3.59
CA VAL A 290 -5.24 8.22 2.51
C VAL A 290 -6.06 8.38 1.22
N PRO A 291 -5.95 9.52 0.50
CA PRO A 291 -6.63 9.70 -0.78
C PRO A 291 -6.27 8.58 -1.76
N LEU A 292 -7.27 8.06 -2.49
CA LEU A 292 -7.13 6.86 -3.34
C LEU A 292 -5.92 6.87 -4.26
N GLN A 293 -5.62 8.02 -4.86
CA GLN A 293 -4.47 8.20 -5.76
C GLN A 293 -3.10 7.97 -5.10
N PHE A 294 -3.03 7.97 -3.77
CA PHE A 294 -1.84 7.74 -2.97
C PHE A 294 -1.97 6.51 -2.07
N ALA A 295 -3.16 5.95 -1.93
CA ALA A 295 -3.42 4.76 -1.12
C ALA A 295 -2.98 3.48 -1.84
N THR A 296 -3.14 3.40 -3.16
CA THR A 296 -2.62 2.31 -4.00
C THR A 296 -1.13 2.46 -4.26
N ASP A 297 -0.50 1.43 -4.81
CA ASP A 297 0.92 1.44 -5.19
C ASP A 297 1.21 2.56 -6.19
N ASN A 298 2.20 3.40 -5.87
CA ASN A 298 2.47 4.59 -6.67
C ASN A 298 3.92 5.10 -6.51
N GLY A 299 4.42 5.79 -7.55
CA GLY A 299 5.78 6.33 -7.55
C GLY A 299 5.99 7.51 -6.60
N ALA A 300 4.93 8.28 -6.29
CA ALA A 300 5.03 9.44 -5.42
C ALA A 300 5.38 9.08 -3.97
N MET A 301 4.85 7.97 -3.44
CA MET A 301 5.20 7.48 -2.10
C MET A 301 6.69 7.10 -2.01
N ILE A 302 7.24 6.53 -3.08
CA ILE A 302 8.66 6.19 -3.15
C ILE A 302 9.53 7.44 -3.26
N ALA A 303 9.12 8.41 -4.09
CA ALA A 303 9.81 9.69 -4.22
C ALA A 303 9.87 10.43 -2.87
N TRP A 304 8.72 10.58 -2.20
CA TRP A 304 8.63 11.26 -0.92
C TRP A 304 9.48 10.59 0.16
N THR A 305 9.34 9.27 0.32
CA THR A 305 10.13 8.52 1.32
C THR A 305 11.62 8.58 0.99
N GLY A 306 11.99 8.59 -0.30
CA GLY A 306 13.35 8.83 -0.76
C GLY A 306 13.90 10.19 -0.32
N VAL A 307 13.10 11.24 -0.44
CA VAL A 307 13.44 12.59 0.08
C VAL A 307 13.69 12.55 1.58
N LEU A 308 12.77 11.97 2.36
CA LEU A 308 12.91 11.86 3.82
C LEU A 308 14.19 11.13 4.21
N ALA A 309 14.46 9.99 3.57
CA ALA A 309 15.66 9.21 3.83
C ALA A 309 16.94 9.99 3.48
N TYR A 310 16.98 10.59 2.29
CA TYR A 310 18.14 11.33 1.79
C TYR A 310 18.49 12.55 2.66
N THR A 311 17.50 13.34 3.05
CA THR A 311 17.68 14.52 3.91
C THR A 311 18.21 14.16 5.32
N HIS A 312 18.05 12.89 5.71
CA HIS A 312 18.59 12.33 6.97
C HIS A 312 19.83 11.46 6.75
N GLY A 313 20.53 11.64 5.63
CA GLY A 313 21.83 11.03 5.35
C GLY A 313 21.78 9.56 4.87
N VAL A 314 20.60 9.04 4.52
CA VAL A 314 20.47 7.67 4.01
C VAL A 314 20.65 7.66 2.49
N THR A 315 21.63 6.90 2.01
CA THR A 315 21.88 6.65 0.59
C THR A 315 22.15 5.16 0.33
N THR A 316 21.96 4.73 -0.90
CA THR A 316 22.20 3.35 -1.32
C THR A 316 23.18 3.34 -2.50
N PRO A 317 24.47 3.02 -2.29
CA PRO A 317 25.41 2.91 -3.40
C PRO A 317 24.92 1.93 -4.46
N VAL A 318 25.04 2.29 -5.74
CA VAL A 318 24.57 1.44 -6.86
C VAL A 318 25.04 -0.01 -6.76
N PRO A 319 26.31 -0.32 -6.43
CA PRO A 319 26.76 -1.70 -6.28
C PRO A 319 26.15 -2.46 -5.10
N LYS A 320 25.51 -1.75 -4.13
CA LYS A 320 24.86 -2.33 -2.94
C LYS A 320 23.33 -2.25 -3.00
N SER A 321 22.76 -1.81 -4.11
CA SER A 321 21.32 -1.58 -4.27
C SER A 321 20.53 -2.85 -4.63
N PHE A 322 20.87 -3.99 -4.03
CA PHE A 322 20.17 -5.26 -4.24
C PHE A 322 18.73 -5.19 -3.73
N VAL A 323 17.79 -5.81 -4.46
CA VAL A 323 16.40 -5.90 -4.04
C VAL A 323 16.26 -6.85 -2.84
N LYS A 324 15.30 -6.54 -1.96
CA LYS A 324 15.04 -7.24 -0.70
C LYS A 324 13.61 -7.78 -0.71
N LEU A 325 13.42 -9.00 -1.23
CA LEU A 325 12.10 -9.60 -1.44
C LEU A 325 11.25 -9.69 -0.16
N ARG A 326 11.90 -9.87 0.99
CA ARG A 326 11.27 -10.02 2.32
C ARG A 326 11.86 -8.99 3.29
N TRP A 327 11.63 -7.72 3.02
CA TRP A 327 12.11 -6.64 3.87
C TRP A 327 11.00 -6.18 4.81
N ARG A 328 10.96 -6.77 5.99
CA ARG A 328 9.94 -6.48 7.01
C ARG A 328 9.99 -5.03 7.48
N LEU A 329 8.82 -4.46 7.76
CA LEU A 329 8.62 -3.08 8.20
C LEU A 329 9.46 -2.74 9.45
N GLU A 330 9.46 -3.60 10.47
CA GLU A 330 10.20 -3.40 11.73
C GLU A 330 11.73 -3.52 11.59
N LYS A 331 12.24 -3.87 10.42
CA LYS A 331 13.69 -3.91 10.12
C LYS A 331 14.21 -2.65 9.46
N VAL A 332 13.38 -1.61 9.36
CA VAL A 332 13.71 -0.34 8.71
C VAL A 332 13.93 0.72 9.77
N ASP A 333 15.10 1.32 9.79
CA ASP A 333 15.36 2.51 10.59
C ASP A 333 14.69 3.73 9.93
N VAL A 334 14.02 4.53 10.73
CA VAL A 334 13.25 5.71 10.30
C VAL A 334 13.82 6.96 11.00
N PRO A 335 14.99 7.46 10.54
CA PRO A 335 15.71 8.51 11.25
C PRO A 335 15.06 9.91 11.13
N TRP A 336 14.08 10.07 10.28
CA TRP A 336 13.36 11.35 10.09
C TRP A 336 12.21 11.58 11.07
N ILE A 337 11.86 10.61 11.88
CA ILE A 337 10.90 10.75 12.99
C ILE A 337 11.69 10.77 14.29
N LYS A 338 11.44 11.78 15.14
CA LYS A 338 12.11 11.97 16.44
C LYS A 338 11.31 11.38 17.57
#